data_3edf1bc64bfff1f0431f503f0cfe2f4e
#
_entry.id   3edf1bc64bfff1f0431f503f0cfe2f4e
#
_cell.length_a   1.000
_cell.length_b   1.000
_cell.length_c   1.000
_cell.angle_alpha   90.00
_cell.angle_beta   90.00
_cell.angle_gamma   90.00
#
_symmetry.space_group_name_H-M   'P 1'
#
loop_
_entity.id
_entity.type
_entity.pdbx_description
1 polymer ?
#
loop_
_entity_poly.entity_id
_entity_poly.type
_entity_poly.pdbx_seq_one_letter_code
_entity_poly.pdbx_strand_id
1 'polypeptide(L)'
;VWAWNTALAWVCGDVCVWKPSEKTPLCGIACQNIIAEVFKENNVPEGVSCLINGDYKVGEFMSKDSRIPLVSATGSTRMGKIVASEVAGRLGKSLLELGGNNAIIVSPDSDLKMTVIGSVFGAVGTAGQRCTSTRRLIIHETIYDKVKNALVEAYKQLKIGNPLDESNHVGPLIDTLAVDSYNNALNKVVEEGGKIIVEGGVLSGNGYESGCYVKPAIAEA
;
A
#
# COMPACT_ATOMS: atom_id res chain seq x y z
N VAL A 1 1.78 4.81 -7.63
CA VAL A 1 1.23 6.19 -7.65
C VAL A 1 2.27 7.16 -8.21
N TRP A 2 3.52 7.20 -7.69
CA TRP A 2 4.55 8.11 -8.21
C TRP A 2 4.65 8.08 -9.75
N ALA A 3 4.82 6.93 -10.37
CA ALA A 3 4.97 6.82 -11.83
C ALA A 3 3.76 7.39 -12.60
N TRP A 4 2.54 7.20 -12.09
CA TRP A 4 1.33 7.76 -12.73
C TRP A 4 1.34 9.27 -12.71
N ASN A 5 1.55 9.86 -11.54
CA ASN A 5 1.52 11.32 -11.39
C ASN A 5 2.68 11.98 -12.15
N THR A 6 3.86 11.38 -12.10
CA THR A 6 5.05 11.87 -12.79
C THR A 6 4.90 11.80 -14.32
N ALA A 7 4.37 10.70 -14.85
CA ALA A 7 4.13 10.57 -16.29
C ALA A 7 3.14 11.62 -16.81
N LEU A 8 2.07 11.89 -16.06
CA LEU A 8 1.10 12.95 -16.39
C LEU A 8 1.75 14.33 -16.34
N ALA A 9 2.56 14.63 -15.33
CA ALA A 9 3.27 15.89 -15.21
C ALA A 9 4.23 16.12 -16.39
N TRP A 10 5.04 15.12 -16.73
CA TRP A 10 6.00 15.24 -17.84
C TRP A 10 5.32 15.42 -19.19
N VAL A 11 4.21 14.71 -19.45
CA VAL A 11 3.45 14.88 -20.70
C VAL A 11 2.87 16.30 -20.79
N CYS A 12 2.56 16.93 -19.67
CA CYS A 12 2.10 18.32 -19.61
C CYS A 12 3.23 19.36 -19.61
N GLY A 13 4.50 18.92 -19.60
CA GLY A 13 5.65 19.82 -19.61
C GLY A 13 6.10 20.29 -18.21
N ASP A 14 5.58 19.67 -17.15
CA ASP A 14 5.96 20.00 -15.77
C ASP A 14 7.23 19.28 -15.35
N VAL A 15 7.99 19.88 -14.45
CA VAL A 15 9.14 19.25 -13.78
C VAL A 15 8.70 18.57 -12.50
N CYS A 16 9.36 17.46 -12.13
CA CYS A 16 9.06 16.71 -10.94
C CYS A 16 10.26 16.62 -10.01
N VAL A 17 10.03 16.95 -8.73
CA VAL A 17 10.96 16.67 -7.63
C VAL A 17 10.35 15.56 -6.78
N TRP A 18 10.96 14.40 -6.79
CA TRP A 18 10.47 13.23 -6.08
C TRP A 18 11.24 12.97 -4.79
N LYS A 19 10.54 12.92 -3.67
CA LYS A 19 11.04 12.37 -2.41
C LYS A 19 10.35 11.04 -2.14
N PRO A 20 11.02 9.89 -2.33
CA PRO A 20 10.47 8.59 -1.97
C PRO A 20 10.38 8.41 -0.45
N SER A 21 9.76 7.30 -0.01
CA SER A 21 9.82 6.91 1.39
C SER A 21 11.26 6.62 1.81
N GLU A 22 11.62 7.06 2.99
CA GLU A 22 12.91 6.75 3.64
C GLU A 22 13.12 5.24 3.87
N LYS A 23 12.06 4.45 3.81
CA LYS A 23 12.12 2.99 3.94
C LYS A 23 12.51 2.27 2.65
N THR A 24 12.39 2.93 1.49
CA THR A 24 12.65 2.34 0.18
C THR A 24 13.49 3.25 -0.74
N PRO A 25 14.61 3.82 -0.28
CA PRO A 25 15.36 4.82 -1.06
C PRO A 25 16.05 4.21 -2.29
N LEU A 26 16.49 2.95 -2.21
CA LEU A 26 17.25 2.30 -3.30
C LEU A 26 16.40 2.12 -4.57
N CYS A 27 15.11 1.81 -4.43
CA CYS A 27 14.20 1.72 -5.58
C CYS A 27 14.05 3.08 -6.27
N GLY A 28 14.01 4.17 -5.50
CA GLY A 28 13.99 5.53 -6.04
C GLY A 28 15.24 5.84 -6.85
N ILE A 29 16.42 5.51 -6.34
CA ILE A 29 17.70 5.69 -7.03
C ILE A 29 17.75 4.89 -8.31
N ALA A 30 17.36 3.61 -8.28
CA ALA A 30 17.35 2.75 -9.46
C ALA A 30 16.43 3.30 -10.56
N CYS A 31 15.22 3.72 -10.20
CA CYS A 31 14.29 4.35 -11.15
C CYS A 31 14.87 5.64 -11.74
N GLN A 32 15.47 6.51 -10.90
CA GLN A 32 16.04 7.76 -11.35
C GLN A 32 17.22 7.56 -12.31
N ASN A 33 18.06 6.55 -12.10
CA ASN A 33 19.16 6.22 -13.01
C ASN A 33 18.62 5.83 -14.39
N ILE A 34 17.61 4.95 -14.46
CA ILE A 34 16.97 4.55 -15.73
C ILE A 34 16.37 5.78 -16.44
N ILE A 35 15.68 6.64 -15.70
CA ILE A 35 15.09 7.85 -16.25
C ILE A 35 16.17 8.78 -16.81
N ALA A 36 17.27 8.95 -16.10
CA ALA A 36 18.37 9.81 -16.52
C ALA A 36 19.00 9.32 -17.85
N GLU A 37 19.17 8.01 -18.01
CA GLU A 37 19.67 7.41 -19.28
C GLU A 37 18.69 7.69 -20.42
N VAL A 38 17.41 7.38 -20.24
CA VAL A 38 16.36 7.61 -21.25
C VAL A 38 16.25 9.10 -21.61
N PHE A 39 16.29 9.99 -20.63
CA PHE A 39 16.21 11.43 -20.88
C PHE A 39 17.42 11.94 -21.66
N LYS A 40 18.62 11.47 -21.33
CA LYS A 40 19.84 11.79 -22.06
C LYS A 40 19.78 11.35 -23.53
N GLU A 41 19.32 10.12 -23.78
CA GLU A 41 19.17 9.58 -25.13
C GLU A 41 18.16 10.37 -25.97
N ASN A 42 17.17 10.99 -25.33
CA ASN A 42 16.11 11.75 -26.00
C ASN A 42 16.31 13.27 -25.92
N ASN A 43 17.47 13.76 -25.50
CA ASN A 43 17.80 15.18 -25.36
C ASN A 43 16.80 15.96 -24.48
N VAL A 44 16.24 15.32 -23.46
CA VAL A 44 15.39 16.00 -22.46
C VAL A 44 16.29 16.86 -21.57
N PRO A 45 15.90 18.13 -21.30
CA PRO A 45 16.70 19.02 -20.45
C PRO A 45 16.95 18.45 -19.06
N GLU A 46 18.11 18.76 -18.48
CA GLU A 46 18.40 18.44 -17.07
C GLU A 46 17.40 19.12 -16.14
N GLY A 47 17.12 18.48 -15.00
CA GLY A 47 16.23 19.03 -13.98
C GLY A 47 14.75 18.73 -14.17
N VAL A 48 14.33 18.10 -15.28
CA VAL A 48 12.92 17.69 -15.49
C VAL A 48 12.52 16.60 -14.50
N SER A 49 13.42 15.68 -14.16
CA SER A 49 13.22 14.66 -13.13
C SER A 49 14.31 14.76 -12.09
N CYS A 50 13.95 15.07 -10.85
CA CYS A 50 14.85 15.18 -9.73
C CYS A 50 14.46 14.24 -8.61
N LEU A 51 15.46 13.60 -7.99
CA LEU A 51 15.28 12.75 -6.82
C LEU A 51 15.95 13.36 -5.60
N ILE A 52 15.24 13.47 -4.49
CA ILE A 52 15.77 13.87 -3.19
C ILE A 52 15.46 12.79 -2.17
N ASN A 53 16.48 12.13 -1.64
CA ASN A 53 16.32 11.20 -0.52
C ASN A 53 16.41 11.93 0.82
N GLY A 54 15.62 11.49 1.78
CA GLY A 54 15.60 12.00 3.13
C GLY A 54 14.39 11.53 3.91
N ASP A 55 14.37 11.86 5.18
CA ASP A 55 13.28 11.54 6.09
C ASP A 55 12.04 12.45 5.89
N TYR A 56 11.09 12.35 6.81
CA TYR A 56 9.87 13.16 6.78
C TYR A 56 10.13 14.67 6.80
N LYS A 57 11.27 15.14 7.34
CA LYS A 57 11.62 16.57 7.41
C LYS A 57 11.84 17.17 6.02
N VAL A 58 12.42 16.39 5.10
CA VAL A 58 12.54 16.82 3.69
C VAL A 58 11.14 16.97 3.07
N GLY A 59 10.24 16.02 3.33
CA GLY A 59 8.85 16.12 2.86
C GLY A 59 8.09 17.32 3.45
N GLU A 60 8.32 17.60 4.72
CA GLU A 60 7.77 18.77 5.41
C GLU A 60 8.31 20.08 4.79
N PHE A 61 9.62 20.15 4.55
CA PHE A 61 10.23 21.29 3.87
C PHE A 61 9.60 21.51 2.48
N MET A 62 9.45 20.45 1.67
CA MET A 62 8.84 20.55 0.35
C MET A 62 7.38 21.03 0.42
N SER A 63 6.63 20.62 1.42
CA SER A 63 5.24 21.05 1.59
C SER A 63 5.11 22.53 1.93
N LYS A 64 6.10 23.10 2.63
CA LYS A 64 6.15 24.50 3.04
C LYS A 64 6.73 25.43 1.98
N ASP A 65 7.51 24.91 1.03
CA ASP A 65 8.22 25.71 0.05
C ASP A 65 7.27 26.29 -1.02
N SER A 66 7.15 27.61 -1.06
CA SER A 66 6.27 28.32 -2.00
C SER A 66 6.68 28.19 -3.47
N ARG A 67 7.92 27.77 -3.75
CA ARG A 67 8.40 27.51 -5.12
C ARG A 67 7.80 26.23 -5.71
N ILE A 68 7.20 25.36 -4.88
CA ILE A 68 6.54 24.13 -5.31
C ILE A 68 5.03 24.41 -5.41
N PRO A 69 4.46 24.71 -6.57
CA PRO A 69 3.06 25.13 -6.69
C PRO A 69 2.08 23.98 -6.44
N LEU A 70 2.46 22.74 -6.77
CA LEU A 70 1.65 21.53 -6.56
C LEU A 70 2.44 20.48 -5.79
N VAL A 71 1.91 20.05 -4.66
CA VAL A 71 2.43 18.92 -3.89
C VAL A 71 1.54 17.70 -4.10
N SER A 72 2.07 16.67 -4.76
CA SER A 72 1.43 15.37 -4.88
C SER A 72 1.99 14.45 -3.78
N ALA A 73 1.15 14.06 -2.81
CA ALA A 73 1.59 13.26 -1.68
C ALA A 73 0.77 11.97 -1.54
N THR A 74 1.47 10.84 -1.38
CA THR A 74 0.88 9.53 -1.14
C THR A 74 1.32 9.00 0.21
N GLY A 75 0.36 8.61 1.05
CA GLY A 75 0.68 8.05 2.36
C GLY A 75 -0.52 7.93 3.28
N SER A 76 -0.30 8.04 4.60
CA SER A 76 -1.37 7.91 5.58
C SER A 76 -2.31 9.13 5.59
N THR A 77 -3.56 8.92 6.00
CA THR A 77 -4.53 10.01 6.20
C THR A 77 -3.99 11.08 7.19
N ARG A 78 -3.25 10.66 8.21
CA ARG A 78 -2.59 11.59 9.15
C ARG A 78 -1.61 12.51 8.43
N MET A 79 -0.73 11.94 7.61
CA MET A 79 0.23 12.72 6.80
C MET A 79 -0.50 13.63 5.82
N GLY A 80 -1.53 13.12 5.14
CA GLY A 80 -2.32 13.90 4.19
C GLY A 80 -2.97 15.14 4.80
N LYS A 81 -3.51 15.05 6.01
CA LYS A 81 -4.07 16.20 6.74
C LYS A 81 -3.02 17.27 7.02
N ILE A 82 -1.80 16.87 7.40
CA ILE A 82 -0.70 17.81 7.66
C ILE A 82 -0.29 18.51 6.35
N VAL A 83 -0.03 17.74 5.29
CA VAL A 83 0.35 18.28 3.97
C VAL A 83 -0.73 19.22 3.43
N ALA A 84 -2.00 18.83 3.52
CA ALA A 84 -3.12 19.67 3.07
C ALA A 84 -3.12 21.03 3.77
N SER A 85 -2.98 21.03 5.09
CA SER A 85 -2.97 22.26 5.89
C SER A 85 -1.79 23.17 5.54
N GLU A 86 -0.58 22.63 5.46
CA GLU A 86 0.63 23.38 5.12
C GLU A 86 0.57 23.99 3.71
N VAL A 87 0.15 23.19 2.74
CA VAL A 87 0.06 23.64 1.35
C VAL A 87 -1.06 24.67 1.16
N ALA A 88 -2.22 24.47 1.80
CA ALA A 88 -3.31 25.43 1.75
C ALA A 88 -2.94 26.75 2.44
N GLY A 89 -2.20 26.71 3.55
CA GLY A 89 -1.74 27.91 4.27
C GLY A 89 -0.90 28.86 3.41
N ARG A 90 -0.23 28.34 2.38
CA ARG A 90 0.53 29.14 1.41
C ARG A 90 -0.17 29.31 0.05
N LEU A 91 -1.46 28.98 -0.03
CA LEU A 91 -2.29 29.04 -1.23
C LEU A 91 -1.78 28.15 -2.40
N GLY A 92 -1.02 27.08 -2.08
CA GLY A 92 -0.58 26.06 -3.02
C GLY A 92 -1.68 25.04 -3.33
N LYS A 93 -1.41 24.14 -4.28
CA LYS A 93 -2.29 23.03 -4.63
C LYS A 93 -1.75 21.71 -4.06
N SER A 94 -2.63 20.83 -3.59
CA SER A 94 -2.26 19.47 -3.18
C SER A 94 -3.12 18.43 -3.88
N LEU A 95 -2.46 17.31 -4.26
CA LEU A 95 -3.09 16.08 -4.72
C LEU A 95 -2.71 14.99 -3.74
N LEU A 96 -3.71 14.43 -3.06
CA LEU A 96 -3.49 13.52 -1.93
C LEU A 96 -4.07 12.13 -2.22
N GLU A 97 -3.18 11.16 -2.28
CA GLU A 97 -3.50 9.74 -2.39
C GLU A 97 -3.30 9.08 -1.02
N LEU A 98 -4.39 8.77 -0.34
CA LEU A 98 -4.37 8.37 1.06
C LEU A 98 -4.85 6.93 1.27
N GLY A 99 -4.83 6.46 2.52
CA GLY A 99 -5.33 5.16 2.88
C GLY A 99 -6.84 5.04 2.74
N GLY A 100 -7.33 3.80 2.66
CA GLY A 100 -8.75 3.47 2.54
C GLY A 100 -9.14 2.28 3.41
N ASN A 101 -10.44 2.06 3.55
CA ASN A 101 -11.04 0.88 4.16
C ASN A 101 -11.95 0.20 3.14
N ASN A 102 -11.33 -0.33 2.08
CA ASN A 102 -12.00 -0.79 0.87
C ASN A 102 -12.86 -2.04 1.11
N ALA A 103 -13.99 -2.09 0.43
CA ALA A 103 -14.91 -3.21 0.52
C ALA A 103 -15.17 -3.84 -0.85
N ILE A 104 -15.45 -5.15 -0.85
CA ILE A 104 -16.07 -5.86 -1.95
C ILE A 104 -17.50 -6.22 -1.51
N ILE A 105 -18.48 -5.87 -2.33
CA ILE A 105 -19.88 -6.24 -2.13
C ILE A 105 -20.15 -7.45 -3.01
N VAL A 106 -20.63 -8.53 -2.40
CA VAL A 106 -20.89 -9.80 -3.07
C VAL A 106 -22.39 -10.08 -3.12
N SER A 107 -22.98 -9.93 -4.30
CA SER A 107 -24.41 -10.20 -4.55
C SER A 107 -24.68 -11.69 -4.75
N PRO A 108 -25.93 -12.14 -4.64
CA PRO A 108 -26.30 -13.56 -4.84
C PRO A 108 -25.86 -14.16 -6.19
N ASP A 109 -25.84 -13.34 -7.23
CA ASP A 109 -25.52 -13.76 -8.60
C ASP A 109 -24.02 -13.61 -8.94
N SER A 110 -23.18 -13.29 -7.94
CA SER A 110 -21.74 -13.13 -8.14
C SER A 110 -21.07 -14.46 -8.52
N ASP A 111 -20.13 -14.42 -9.47
CA ASP A 111 -19.29 -15.58 -9.77
C ASP A 111 -18.40 -15.89 -8.56
N LEU A 112 -18.60 -17.06 -7.95
CA LEU A 112 -17.91 -17.47 -6.74
C LEU A 112 -16.39 -17.55 -6.95
N LYS A 113 -15.94 -18.09 -8.09
CA LYS A 113 -14.51 -18.25 -8.38
C LYS A 113 -13.82 -16.90 -8.49
N MET A 114 -14.39 -15.97 -9.25
CA MET A 114 -13.86 -14.63 -9.41
C MET A 114 -13.91 -13.85 -8.09
N THR A 115 -14.98 -14.01 -7.31
CA THR A 115 -15.12 -13.40 -5.98
C THR A 115 -14.00 -13.84 -5.05
N VAL A 116 -13.72 -15.14 -4.97
CA VAL A 116 -12.66 -15.68 -4.09
C VAL A 116 -11.28 -15.21 -4.55
N ILE A 117 -10.96 -15.37 -5.85
CA ILE A 117 -9.68 -14.97 -6.41
C ILE A 117 -9.45 -13.47 -6.19
N GLY A 118 -10.42 -12.63 -6.54
CA GLY A 118 -10.33 -11.18 -6.41
C GLY A 118 -10.21 -10.73 -4.95
N SER A 119 -10.96 -11.37 -4.05
CA SER A 119 -10.90 -11.06 -2.61
C SER A 119 -9.56 -11.45 -2.00
N VAL A 120 -9.05 -12.65 -2.29
CA VAL A 120 -7.73 -13.09 -1.80
C VAL A 120 -6.63 -12.20 -2.34
N PHE A 121 -6.56 -11.99 -3.65
CA PHE A 121 -5.55 -11.12 -4.26
C PHE A 121 -5.62 -9.68 -3.73
N GLY A 122 -6.83 -9.14 -3.60
CA GLY A 122 -7.05 -7.79 -3.08
C GLY A 122 -6.64 -7.65 -1.61
N ALA A 123 -6.85 -8.69 -0.80
CA ALA A 123 -6.55 -8.66 0.63
C ALA A 123 -5.07 -8.93 0.95
N VAL A 124 -4.47 -9.97 0.34
CA VAL A 124 -3.13 -10.43 0.72
C VAL A 124 -2.02 -9.94 -0.22
N GLY A 125 -2.37 -9.45 -1.41
CA GLY A 125 -1.40 -8.90 -2.34
C GLY A 125 -0.57 -7.78 -1.68
N THR A 126 0.75 -7.84 -1.83
CA THR A 126 1.70 -6.93 -1.15
C THR A 126 1.53 -6.96 0.39
N ALA A 127 1.22 -8.14 0.95
CA ALA A 127 0.94 -8.34 2.37
C ALA A 127 -0.14 -7.37 2.93
N GLY A 128 -1.18 -7.05 2.14
CA GLY A 128 -2.25 -6.14 2.54
C GLY A 128 -1.85 -4.66 2.65
N GLN A 129 -0.69 -4.26 2.12
CA GLN A 129 -0.10 -2.94 2.32
C GLN A 129 -0.33 -1.99 1.12
N ARG A 130 -1.48 -2.09 0.45
CA ARG A 130 -1.91 -1.14 -0.59
C ARG A 130 -3.00 -0.22 -0.06
N CYS A 131 -3.09 0.99 -0.59
CA CYS A 131 -4.24 1.86 -0.38
C CYS A 131 -5.56 1.22 -0.85
N THR A 132 -5.47 0.31 -1.84
CA THR A 132 -6.59 -0.43 -2.43
C THR A 132 -6.78 -1.83 -1.85
N SER A 133 -6.04 -2.24 -0.81
CA SER A 133 -6.23 -3.58 -0.19
C SER A 133 -7.68 -3.76 0.27
N THR A 134 -8.24 -4.91 -0.09
CA THR A 134 -9.57 -5.31 0.39
C THR A 134 -9.50 -5.58 1.89
N ARG A 135 -10.31 -4.84 2.65
CA ARG A 135 -10.36 -4.95 4.11
C ARG A 135 -11.68 -5.49 4.62
N ARG A 136 -12.74 -5.32 3.83
CA ARG A 136 -14.09 -5.74 4.19
C ARG A 136 -14.73 -6.48 3.04
N LEU A 137 -15.46 -7.55 3.36
CA LEU A 137 -16.37 -8.22 2.45
C LEU A 137 -17.79 -8.06 3.00
N ILE A 138 -18.70 -7.54 2.16
CA ILE A 138 -20.11 -7.39 2.48
C ILE A 138 -20.82 -8.42 1.61
N ILE A 139 -21.17 -9.54 2.20
CA ILE A 139 -21.66 -10.71 1.47
C ILE A 139 -23.16 -10.88 1.72
N HIS A 140 -23.93 -11.08 0.64
CA HIS A 140 -25.35 -11.36 0.76
C HIS A 140 -25.58 -12.66 1.55
N GLU A 141 -26.56 -12.66 2.45
CA GLU A 141 -26.82 -13.75 3.40
C GLU A 141 -26.99 -15.13 2.73
N THR A 142 -27.63 -15.19 1.57
CA THR A 142 -27.93 -16.45 0.86
C THR A 142 -26.69 -17.17 0.34
N ILE A 143 -25.56 -16.49 0.19
CA ILE A 143 -24.31 -17.06 -0.31
C ILE A 143 -23.17 -16.93 0.70
N TYR A 144 -23.46 -16.40 1.88
CA TYR A 144 -22.47 -16.08 2.91
C TYR A 144 -21.58 -17.27 3.25
N ASP A 145 -22.16 -18.40 3.67
CA ASP A 145 -21.39 -19.58 4.06
C ASP A 145 -20.59 -20.17 2.90
N LYS A 146 -21.14 -20.13 1.69
CA LYS A 146 -20.44 -20.62 0.50
C LYS A 146 -19.16 -19.80 0.22
N VAL A 147 -19.26 -18.47 0.27
CA VAL A 147 -18.13 -17.58 0.06
C VAL A 147 -17.12 -17.69 1.21
N LYS A 148 -17.60 -17.68 2.46
CA LYS A 148 -16.77 -17.84 3.66
C LYS A 148 -15.91 -19.11 3.60
N ASN A 149 -16.56 -20.27 3.35
CA ASN A 149 -15.85 -21.54 3.30
C ASN A 149 -14.82 -21.58 2.16
N ALA A 150 -15.16 -21.05 1.00
CA ALA A 150 -14.23 -20.99 -0.13
C ALA A 150 -13.02 -20.08 0.17
N LEU A 151 -13.21 -18.96 0.87
CA LEU A 151 -12.12 -18.10 1.32
C LEU A 151 -11.21 -18.76 2.35
N VAL A 152 -11.80 -19.48 3.33
CA VAL A 152 -11.02 -20.24 4.33
C VAL A 152 -10.12 -21.26 3.64
N GLU A 153 -10.65 -22.01 2.67
CA GLU A 153 -9.86 -22.99 1.90
C GLU A 153 -8.77 -22.31 1.03
N ALA A 154 -9.05 -21.17 0.46
CA ALA A 154 -8.06 -20.40 -0.30
C ALA A 154 -6.92 -19.88 0.59
N TYR A 155 -7.22 -19.39 1.79
CA TYR A 155 -6.19 -18.90 2.74
C TYR A 155 -5.26 -20.02 3.24
N LYS A 156 -5.72 -21.26 3.35
CA LYS A 156 -4.88 -22.42 3.70
C LYS A 156 -3.77 -22.69 2.68
N GLN A 157 -3.95 -22.25 1.43
CA GLN A 157 -3.00 -22.46 0.34
C GLN A 157 -1.93 -21.36 0.24
N LEU A 158 -2.07 -20.29 1.04
CA LEU A 158 -1.14 -19.16 1.00
C LEU A 158 0.23 -19.58 1.55
N LYS A 159 1.26 -19.36 0.74
CA LYS A 159 2.65 -19.53 1.12
C LYS A 159 3.23 -18.17 1.45
N ILE A 160 3.89 -18.09 2.60
CA ILE A 160 4.46 -16.85 3.11
C ILE A 160 5.98 -17.05 3.20
N GLY A 161 6.74 -16.13 2.65
CA GLY A 161 8.19 -16.26 2.65
C GLY A 161 8.91 -15.18 1.85
N ASN A 162 10.16 -15.46 1.52
CA ASN A 162 11.00 -14.53 0.77
C ASN A 162 10.32 -14.10 -0.54
N PRO A 163 10.10 -12.79 -0.77
CA PRO A 163 9.43 -12.29 -1.97
C PRO A 163 10.23 -12.48 -3.26
N LEU A 164 11.51 -12.85 -3.18
CA LEU A 164 12.33 -13.20 -4.35
C LEU A 164 12.16 -14.67 -4.78
N ASP A 165 11.46 -15.47 -3.99
CA ASP A 165 11.07 -16.84 -4.34
C ASP A 165 9.64 -16.82 -4.89
N GLU A 166 9.51 -17.06 -6.19
CA GLU A 166 8.24 -17.03 -6.94
C GLU A 166 7.21 -18.05 -6.42
N SER A 167 7.62 -19.04 -5.64
CA SER A 167 6.72 -20.01 -5.02
C SER A 167 5.92 -19.40 -3.85
N ASN A 168 6.33 -18.24 -3.30
CA ASN A 168 5.66 -17.56 -2.21
C ASN A 168 4.62 -16.55 -2.71
N HIS A 169 3.48 -16.50 -2.04
CA HIS A 169 2.38 -15.59 -2.36
C HIS A 169 2.43 -14.28 -1.59
N VAL A 170 2.98 -14.31 -0.36
CA VAL A 170 2.96 -13.18 0.58
C VAL A 170 4.36 -12.98 1.15
N GLY A 171 4.88 -11.77 1.01
CA GLY A 171 6.14 -11.33 1.60
C GLY A 171 5.94 -10.72 3.00
N PRO A 172 6.99 -10.05 3.55
CA PRO A 172 6.94 -9.45 4.87
C PRO A 172 6.14 -8.12 4.89
N LEU A 173 5.74 -7.73 6.08
CA LEU A 173 5.36 -6.35 6.37
C LEU A 173 6.61 -5.45 6.32
N ILE A 174 6.38 -4.15 6.13
CA ILE A 174 7.47 -3.18 5.90
C ILE A 174 8.40 -3.02 7.12
N ASP A 175 7.85 -3.13 8.32
CA ASP A 175 8.58 -2.99 9.58
C ASP A 175 7.79 -3.56 10.77
N THR A 176 8.40 -3.51 11.96
CA THR A 176 7.80 -3.96 13.21
C THR A 176 6.60 -3.12 13.64
N LEU A 177 6.53 -1.83 13.32
CA LEU A 177 5.36 -0.99 13.61
C LEU A 177 4.12 -1.47 12.83
N ALA A 178 4.33 -1.99 11.61
CA ALA A 178 3.25 -2.60 10.85
C ALA A 178 2.81 -3.93 11.47
N VAL A 179 3.75 -4.72 12.03
CA VAL A 179 3.44 -5.94 12.80
C VAL A 179 2.63 -5.62 14.06
N ASP A 180 3.03 -4.59 14.80
CA ASP A 180 2.30 -4.15 15.99
C ASP A 180 0.86 -3.70 15.63
N SER A 181 0.73 -2.96 14.54
CA SER A 181 -0.59 -2.54 14.04
C SER A 181 -1.47 -3.73 13.64
N TYR A 182 -0.88 -4.75 13.02
CA TYR A 182 -1.54 -5.99 12.67
C TYR A 182 -2.02 -6.74 13.93
N ASN A 183 -1.14 -6.95 14.92
CA ASN A 183 -1.48 -7.62 16.17
C ASN A 183 -2.59 -6.86 16.93
N ASN A 184 -2.48 -5.53 17.00
CA ASN A 184 -3.50 -4.70 17.61
C ASN A 184 -4.86 -4.82 16.92
N ALA A 185 -4.89 -4.96 15.59
CA ALA A 185 -6.13 -5.17 14.87
C ALA A 185 -6.78 -6.51 15.21
N LEU A 186 -6.00 -7.60 15.33
CA LEU A 186 -6.52 -8.91 15.74
C LEU A 186 -7.07 -8.89 17.18
N ASN A 187 -6.39 -8.22 18.10
CA ASN A 187 -6.87 -8.07 19.47
C ASN A 187 -8.20 -7.31 19.51
N LYS A 188 -8.31 -6.23 18.76
CA LYS A 188 -9.54 -5.44 18.68
C LYS A 188 -10.72 -6.22 18.12
N VAL A 189 -10.50 -7.11 17.16
CA VAL A 189 -11.58 -7.99 16.67
C VAL A 189 -12.24 -8.73 17.83
N VAL A 190 -11.44 -9.30 18.74
CA VAL A 190 -11.94 -10.06 19.88
C VAL A 190 -12.58 -9.14 20.92
N GLU A 191 -11.95 -8.01 21.23
CA GLU A 191 -12.45 -7.01 22.18
C GLU A 191 -13.81 -6.44 21.76
N GLU A 192 -14.04 -6.25 20.46
CA GLU A 192 -15.27 -5.72 19.88
C GLU A 192 -16.33 -6.80 19.61
N GLY A 193 -16.07 -8.06 20.02
CA GLY A 193 -17.02 -9.17 19.93
C GLY A 193 -17.01 -9.91 18.59
N GLY A 194 -16.07 -9.62 17.71
CA GLY A 194 -15.86 -10.33 16.45
C GLY A 194 -15.20 -11.69 16.67
N LYS A 195 -15.22 -12.53 15.64
CA LYS A 195 -14.66 -13.89 15.68
C LYS A 195 -13.59 -14.05 14.60
N ILE A 196 -12.40 -14.51 14.99
CA ILE A 196 -11.36 -14.91 14.02
C ILE A 196 -11.72 -16.29 13.46
N ILE A 197 -11.89 -16.40 12.15
CA ILE A 197 -12.24 -17.62 11.43
C ILE A 197 -11.05 -18.22 10.66
N VAL A 198 -10.04 -17.39 10.36
CA VAL A 198 -8.72 -17.85 9.90
C VAL A 198 -7.68 -17.21 10.80
N GLU A 199 -6.98 -18.03 11.53
CA GLU A 199 -5.96 -17.62 12.49
C GLU A 199 -4.79 -16.88 11.79
N GLY A 200 -4.50 -15.70 12.30
CA GLY A 200 -3.32 -14.93 11.94
C GLY A 200 -2.11 -15.25 12.83
N GLY A 201 -1.17 -14.34 12.88
CA GLY A 201 -0.03 -14.36 13.80
C GLY A 201 1.30 -14.12 13.14
N VAL A 202 2.30 -13.81 13.96
CA VAL A 202 3.68 -13.57 13.52
C VAL A 202 4.38 -14.89 13.31
N LEU A 203 5.08 -15.03 12.19
CA LEU A 203 5.91 -16.20 11.89
C LEU A 203 7.30 -16.03 12.50
N SER A 204 7.86 -17.14 12.97
CA SER A 204 9.20 -17.20 13.57
C SER A 204 9.97 -18.43 13.08
N GLY A 205 11.28 -18.41 13.24
CA GLY A 205 12.18 -19.49 12.82
C GLY A 205 12.97 -19.14 11.57
N ASN A 206 13.57 -20.15 10.96
CA ASN A 206 14.43 -19.98 9.78
C ASN A 206 13.67 -19.36 8.60
N GLY A 207 14.21 -18.27 8.03
CA GLY A 207 13.61 -17.50 6.96
C GLY A 207 12.65 -16.40 7.42
N TYR A 208 12.40 -16.26 8.74
CA TYR A 208 11.52 -15.25 9.34
C TYR A 208 12.21 -14.39 10.40
N GLU A 209 13.54 -14.33 10.37
CA GLU A 209 14.39 -13.66 11.37
C GLU A 209 14.12 -12.16 11.49
N SER A 210 13.57 -11.55 10.46
CA SER A 210 13.18 -10.13 10.49
C SER A 210 12.05 -9.84 11.47
N GLY A 211 11.27 -10.84 11.89
CA GLY A 211 10.07 -10.67 12.70
C GLY A 211 8.91 -9.95 11.99
N CYS A 212 9.02 -9.73 10.68
CA CYS A 212 8.03 -8.97 9.91
C CYS A 212 7.08 -9.84 9.07
N TYR A 213 7.20 -11.15 9.14
CA TYR A 213 6.30 -12.06 8.42
C TYR A 213 5.09 -12.41 9.28
N VAL A 214 3.90 -12.24 8.71
CA VAL A 214 2.63 -12.54 9.38
C VAL A 214 1.73 -13.41 8.52
N LYS A 215 0.95 -14.27 9.14
CA LYS A 215 -0.12 -15.02 8.47
C LYS A 215 -1.30 -14.09 8.24
N PRO A 216 -1.85 -13.97 7.02
CA PRO A 216 -3.12 -13.29 6.80
C PRO A 216 -4.25 -13.91 7.62
N ALA A 217 -5.13 -13.06 8.15
CA ALA A 217 -6.25 -13.48 8.98
C ALA A 217 -7.59 -13.10 8.35
N ILE A 218 -8.64 -13.83 8.68
CA ILE A 218 -10.03 -13.47 8.37
C ILE A 218 -10.81 -13.43 9.69
N ALA A 219 -11.56 -12.36 9.87
CA ALA A 219 -12.47 -12.20 10.99
C ALA A 219 -13.90 -11.97 10.51
N GLU A 220 -14.85 -12.37 11.32
CA GLU A 220 -16.29 -12.19 11.20
C GLU A 220 -16.72 -11.19 12.28
N ALA A 221 -17.50 -10.16 11.90
CA ALA A 221 -18.02 -9.14 12.79
C ALA A 221 -19.54 -9.09 12.76
#